data_0a7dda165e08a57995ad65791dcd8472
#
_entry.id   0a7dda165e08a57995ad65791dcd8472
#
_cell.length_a   1.000
_cell.length_b   1.000
_cell.length_c   1.000
_cell.angle_alpha   90.00
_cell.angle_beta   90.00
_cell.angle_gamma   90.00
#
_symmetry.space_group_name_H-M   'P 1'
#
loop_
_entity.id
_entity.type
_entity.pdbx_description
1 polymer ?
#
loop_
_entity_poly.entity_id
_entity_poly.type
_entity_poly.pdbx_seq_one_letter_code
_entity_poly.pdbx_strand_id
1 'polypeptide(L)'
;VTFCGGEPLYNKEALIELLDRCRKLSIHTTVDTSLHANPELVREVAGKCDLLLIDIKHMDSDLHHKYAGVKNELILSNIRMVAGMGVPYIIRIPLIEGVNADEKNMADTARFISSLPGKMPKVEFLPYHDIAKGKHTKLGSIYNPNNVPMEKPSEEVINRCVKIFKSAGVEAIVK
;
A
#
# COMPACT_ATOMS: atom_id res chain seq x y z
N VAL A 1 -7.55 -14.60 -8.16
CA VAL A 1 -8.38 -14.06 -7.06
C VAL A 1 -7.58 -13.02 -6.29
N THR A 2 -8.22 -11.88 -5.93
CA THR A 2 -7.62 -10.88 -5.06
C THR A 2 -8.33 -10.88 -3.71
N PHE A 3 -7.58 -11.10 -2.64
CA PHE A 3 -8.04 -10.94 -1.27
C PHE A 3 -7.83 -9.50 -0.85
N CYS A 4 -8.92 -8.78 -0.62
CA CYS A 4 -8.93 -7.36 -0.24
C CYS A 4 -10.16 -7.07 0.64
N GLY A 5 -10.30 -5.81 1.06
CA GLY A 5 -11.43 -5.34 1.86
C GLY A 5 -11.17 -5.41 3.35
N GLY A 6 -11.24 -4.25 4.05
CA GLY A 6 -10.61 -4.12 5.35
C GLY A 6 -9.11 -4.39 5.26
N GLU A 7 -8.57 -5.11 6.25
CA GLU A 7 -7.20 -5.62 6.21
C GLU A 7 -7.25 -7.17 6.18
N PRO A 8 -6.85 -7.83 5.08
CA PRO A 8 -6.93 -9.30 4.98
C PRO A 8 -6.16 -10.05 6.06
N LEU A 9 -5.04 -9.46 6.52
CA LEU A 9 -4.20 -10.05 7.58
C LEU A 9 -4.88 -10.05 8.96
N TYR A 10 -6.01 -9.37 9.12
CA TYR A 10 -6.76 -9.36 10.37
C TYR A 10 -7.40 -10.72 10.66
N ASN A 11 -7.88 -11.42 9.62
CA ASN A 11 -8.45 -12.76 9.74
C ASN A 11 -7.48 -13.79 9.13
N LYS A 12 -6.38 -14.04 9.85
CA LYS A 12 -5.25 -14.85 9.39
C LYS A 12 -5.65 -16.28 9.04
N GLU A 13 -6.49 -16.92 9.88
CA GLU A 13 -6.88 -18.32 9.71
C GLU A 13 -7.65 -18.50 8.39
N ALA A 14 -8.64 -17.63 8.15
CA ALA A 14 -9.43 -17.68 6.91
C ALA A 14 -8.56 -17.36 5.68
N LEU A 15 -7.69 -16.35 5.76
CA LEU A 15 -6.82 -15.99 4.64
C LEU A 15 -5.88 -17.14 4.27
N ILE A 16 -5.21 -17.75 5.24
CA ILE A 16 -4.28 -18.86 5.00
C ILE A 16 -5.02 -20.06 4.38
N GLU A 17 -6.18 -20.44 4.93
CA GLU A 17 -6.98 -21.53 4.39
C GLU A 17 -7.40 -21.27 2.94
N LEU A 18 -7.83 -20.05 2.63
CA LEU A 18 -8.24 -19.67 1.28
C LEU A 18 -7.06 -19.67 0.30
N LEU A 19 -5.89 -19.18 0.69
CA LEU A 19 -4.66 -19.24 -0.12
C LEU A 19 -4.27 -20.69 -0.41
N ASP A 20 -4.30 -21.58 0.60
CA ASP A 20 -3.97 -22.99 0.41
C ASP A 20 -4.99 -23.71 -0.52
N ARG A 21 -6.27 -23.37 -0.42
CA ARG A 21 -7.31 -23.89 -1.35
C ARG A 21 -7.08 -23.39 -2.78
N CYS A 22 -6.82 -22.10 -2.97
CA CYS A 22 -6.52 -21.53 -4.28
C CYS A 22 -5.30 -22.21 -4.91
N ARG A 23 -4.23 -22.40 -4.13
CA ARG A 23 -3.02 -23.10 -4.58
C ARG A 23 -3.31 -24.52 -5.05
N LYS A 24 -4.11 -25.30 -4.32
CA LYS A 24 -4.54 -26.67 -4.71
C LYS A 24 -5.31 -26.69 -6.04
N LEU A 25 -6.01 -25.61 -6.35
CA LEU A 25 -6.79 -25.46 -7.58
C LEU A 25 -6.01 -24.72 -8.70
N SER A 26 -4.72 -24.43 -8.49
CA SER A 26 -3.90 -23.65 -9.42
C SER A 26 -4.49 -22.28 -9.78
N ILE A 27 -5.17 -21.64 -8.82
CA ILE A 27 -5.76 -20.32 -8.96
C ILE A 27 -4.73 -19.29 -8.49
N HIS A 28 -4.35 -18.36 -9.39
CA HIS A 28 -3.47 -17.23 -9.05
C HIS A 28 -4.09 -16.33 -7.97
N THR A 29 -3.31 -16.02 -6.95
CA THR A 29 -3.74 -15.26 -5.78
C THR A 29 -2.98 -13.96 -5.63
N THR A 30 -3.72 -12.90 -5.30
CA THR A 30 -3.17 -11.59 -4.94
C THR A 30 -3.69 -11.22 -3.55
N VAL A 31 -2.83 -10.70 -2.69
CA VAL A 31 -3.23 -10.15 -1.38
C VAL A 31 -2.97 -8.66 -1.37
N ASP A 32 -4.02 -7.89 -1.10
CA ASP A 32 -4.01 -6.43 -1.05
C ASP A 32 -4.02 -5.98 0.41
N THR A 33 -2.90 -5.46 0.91
CA THR A 33 -2.64 -5.29 2.35
C THR A 33 -1.75 -4.09 2.65
N SER A 34 -1.94 -3.50 3.83
CA SER A 34 -1.01 -2.52 4.40
C SER A 34 0.26 -3.15 4.98
N LEU A 35 0.31 -4.46 5.17
CA LEU A 35 1.32 -5.19 5.94
C LEU A 35 1.42 -4.78 7.43
N HIS A 36 0.40 -4.14 8.01
CA HIS A 36 0.38 -3.83 9.44
C HIS A 36 -0.02 -5.07 10.24
N ALA A 37 0.88 -6.05 10.34
CA ALA A 37 0.67 -7.33 11.03
C ALA A 37 1.99 -7.88 11.57
N ASN A 38 1.89 -8.92 12.42
CA ASN A 38 3.06 -9.64 12.91
C ASN A 38 3.94 -10.11 11.74
N PRO A 39 5.27 -9.90 11.78
CA PRO A 39 6.20 -10.28 10.71
C PRO A 39 6.14 -11.76 10.31
N GLU A 40 5.87 -12.66 11.25
CA GLU A 40 5.75 -14.10 10.96
C GLU A 40 4.54 -14.39 10.07
N LEU A 41 3.40 -13.77 10.38
CA LEU A 41 2.19 -13.86 9.54
C LEU A 41 2.43 -13.29 8.15
N VAL A 42 3.06 -12.11 8.07
CA VAL A 42 3.40 -11.49 6.78
C VAL A 42 4.28 -12.41 5.95
N ARG A 43 5.30 -13.02 6.57
CA ARG A 43 6.19 -13.99 5.91
C ARG A 43 5.43 -15.22 5.39
N GLU A 44 4.53 -15.76 6.21
CA GLU A 44 3.72 -16.92 5.82
C GLU A 44 2.82 -16.61 4.64
N VAL A 45 2.07 -15.50 4.70
CA VAL A 45 1.18 -15.06 3.62
C VAL A 45 1.96 -14.75 2.34
N ALA A 46 3.09 -14.04 2.44
CA ALA A 46 3.95 -13.73 1.31
C ALA A 46 4.49 -15.00 0.62
N GLY A 47 4.79 -16.05 1.39
CA GLY A 47 5.22 -17.35 0.84
C GLY A 47 4.08 -18.20 0.23
N LYS A 48 2.83 -17.81 0.44
CA LYS A 48 1.65 -18.55 -0.02
C LYS A 48 0.91 -17.88 -1.19
N CYS A 49 0.99 -16.57 -1.35
CA CYS A 49 0.35 -15.85 -2.46
C CYS A 49 1.31 -15.66 -3.63
N ASP A 50 0.75 -15.39 -4.82
CA ASP A 50 1.53 -15.16 -6.04
C ASP A 50 1.93 -13.69 -6.22
N LEU A 51 1.19 -12.76 -5.60
CA LEU A 51 1.44 -11.32 -5.69
C LEU A 51 0.96 -10.61 -4.43
N LEU A 52 1.75 -9.66 -3.94
CA LEU A 52 1.32 -8.70 -2.92
C LEU A 52 1.09 -7.33 -3.56
N LEU A 53 -0.03 -6.69 -3.22
CA LEU A 53 -0.25 -5.26 -3.42
C LEU A 53 -0.10 -4.57 -2.07
N ILE A 54 0.88 -3.67 -1.96
CA ILE A 54 1.29 -3.11 -0.66
C ILE A 54 1.13 -1.60 -0.70
N ASP A 55 0.33 -1.06 0.21
CA ASP A 55 0.11 0.38 0.29
C ASP A 55 1.17 1.06 1.15
N ILE A 56 1.80 2.13 0.63
CA ILE A 56 2.55 3.13 1.42
C ILE A 56 1.73 4.42 1.44
N LYS A 57 1.27 4.81 2.64
CA LYS A 57 0.37 5.96 2.79
C LYS A 57 1.10 7.24 3.20
N HIS A 58 2.10 7.14 4.07
CA HIS A 58 2.92 8.27 4.50
C HIS A 58 4.24 7.78 5.12
N MET A 59 5.35 8.50 4.91
CA MET A 59 6.66 8.15 5.47
C MET A 59 6.87 8.71 6.88
N ASP A 60 6.28 9.86 7.20
CA ASP A 60 6.27 10.38 8.56
C ASP A 60 5.32 9.55 9.42
N SER A 61 5.84 8.98 10.51
CA SER A 61 5.09 8.04 11.36
C SER A 61 3.95 8.70 12.14
N ASP A 62 4.11 9.95 12.54
CA ASP A 62 3.06 10.67 13.27
C ASP A 62 1.94 11.10 12.34
N LEU A 63 2.27 11.53 11.12
CA LEU A 63 1.27 11.80 10.09
C LEU A 63 0.61 10.50 9.61
N HIS A 64 1.34 9.39 9.49
CA HIS A 64 0.74 8.10 9.20
C HIS A 64 -0.26 7.70 10.29
N HIS A 65 0.11 7.85 11.57
CA HIS A 65 -0.81 7.59 12.68
C HIS A 65 -2.04 8.50 12.63
N LYS A 66 -1.84 9.78 12.35
CA LYS A 66 -2.94 10.76 12.24
C LYS A 66 -3.96 10.39 11.16
N TYR A 67 -3.50 9.90 10.00
CA TYR A 67 -4.35 9.66 8.83
C TYR A 67 -4.82 8.20 8.71
N ALA A 68 -4.02 7.25 9.17
CA ALA A 68 -4.28 5.80 9.02
C ALA A 68 -4.56 5.09 10.36
N GLY A 69 -4.45 5.79 11.49
CA GLY A 69 -4.74 5.25 12.83
C GLY A 69 -3.61 4.42 13.46
N VAL A 70 -2.54 4.14 12.72
CA VAL A 70 -1.38 3.36 13.18
C VAL A 70 -0.09 4.00 12.74
N LYS A 71 1.00 3.76 13.46
CA LYS A 71 2.35 4.14 13.06
C LYS A 71 2.86 3.23 11.94
N ASN A 72 3.86 3.69 11.17
CA ASN A 72 4.31 2.99 9.96
C ASN A 72 5.56 2.14 10.13
N GLU A 73 6.24 2.16 11.28
CA GLU A 73 7.53 1.47 11.47
C GLU A 73 7.42 -0.03 11.19
N LEU A 74 6.35 -0.66 11.69
CA LEU A 74 6.09 -2.08 11.46
C LEU A 74 5.82 -2.38 9.98
N ILE A 75 5.05 -1.51 9.32
CA ILE A 75 4.75 -1.62 7.88
C ILE A 75 6.05 -1.56 7.07
N LEU A 76 6.87 -0.53 7.29
CA LEU A 76 8.13 -0.33 6.56
C LEU A 76 9.13 -1.46 6.80
N SER A 77 9.18 -1.98 8.03
CA SER A 77 9.98 -3.15 8.38
C SER A 77 9.50 -4.40 7.62
N ASN A 78 8.21 -4.64 7.57
CA ASN A 78 7.62 -5.77 6.84
C ASN A 78 7.83 -5.64 5.32
N ILE A 79 7.76 -4.43 4.75
CA ILE A 79 8.09 -4.21 3.33
C ILE A 79 9.54 -4.59 3.03
N ARG A 80 10.50 -4.19 3.88
CA ARG A 80 11.91 -4.60 3.71
C ARG A 80 12.09 -6.11 3.77
N MET A 81 11.40 -6.76 4.70
CA MET A 81 11.43 -8.22 4.83
C MET A 81 10.88 -8.89 3.57
N VAL A 82 9.72 -8.49 3.09
CA VAL A 82 9.09 -9.02 1.86
C VAL A 82 10.01 -8.81 0.65
N ALA A 83 10.60 -7.63 0.50
CA ALA A 83 11.55 -7.34 -0.57
C ALA A 83 12.76 -8.30 -0.54
N GLY A 84 13.28 -8.61 0.66
CA GLY A 84 14.38 -9.57 0.85
C GLY A 84 13.99 -11.04 0.59
N MET A 85 12.70 -11.38 0.60
CA MET A 85 12.22 -12.72 0.28
C MET A 85 12.19 -13.04 -1.21
N GLY A 86 12.24 -12.01 -2.08
CA GLY A 86 12.17 -12.17 -3.53
C GLY A 86 10.80 -12.58 -4.07
N VAL A 87 9.73 -12.47 -3.27
CA VAL A 87 8.34 -12.71 -3.71
C VAL A 87 7.86 -11.55 -4.57
N PRO A 88 6.94 -11.77 -5.53
CA PRO A 88 6.40 -10.70 -6.36
C PRO A 88 5.56 -9.73 -5.53
N TYR A 89 5.83 -8.43 -5.66
CA TYR A 89 5.01 -7.38 -5.04
C TYR A 89 4.98 -6.10 -5.87
N ILE A 90 3.94 -5.31 -5.66
CA ILE A 90 3.74 -3.97 -6.23
C ILE A 90 3.51 -3.02 -5.06
N ILE A 91 4.23 -1.91 -5.05
CA ILE A 91 3.96 -0.80 -4.13
C ILE A 91 2.89 0.09 -4.73
N ARG A 92 1.86 0.39 -3.96
CA ARG A 92 0.81 1.34 -4.33
C ARG A 92 0.85 2.52 -3.39
N ILE A 93 0.69 3.69 -3.96
CA ILE A 93 0.69 4.95 -3.22
C ILE A 93 -0.61 5.68 -3.55
N PRO A 94 -1.61 5.61 -2.65
CA PRO A 94 -2.78 6.48 -2.76
C PRO A 94 -2.30 7.93 -2.72
N LEU A 95 -2.45 8.66 -3.82
CA LEU A 95 -1.92 10.01 -3.96
C LEU A 95 -3.02 11.02 -3.66
N ILE A 96 -2.90 11.72 -2.52
CA ILE A 96 -3.91 12.63 -1.99
C ILE A 96 -3.27 13.99 -1.76
N GLU A 97 -3.72 15.01 -2.49
CA GLU A 97 -3.27 16.38 -2.29
C GLU A 97 -3.74 16.89 -0.91
N GLY A 98 -2.87 17.62 -0.21
CA GLY A 98 -3.10 18.05 1.18
C GLY A 98 -2.83 16.98 2.26
N VAL A 99 -2.51 15.72 1.87
CA VAL A 99 -2.22 14.64 2.81
C VAL A 99 -0.82 14.07 2.64
N ASN A 100 -0.50 13.54 1.45
CA ASN A 100 0.75 12.81 1.23
C ASN A 100 1.49 13.15 -0.06
N ALA A 101 0.90 14.01 -0.93
CA ALA A 101 1.48 14.38 -2.22
C ALA A 101 2.52 15.53 -2.13
N ASP A 102 2.99 15.88 -0.93
CA ASP A 102 4.05 16.87 -0.76
C ASP A 102 5.42 16.33 -1.15
N GLU A 103 6.32 17.25 -1.51
CA GLU A 103 7.65 16.90 -2.03
C GLU A 103 8.50 16.10 -1.06
N LYS A 104 8.43 16.45 0.24
CA LYS A 104 9.22 15.78 1.28
C LYS A 104 8.79 14.32 1.40
N ASN A 105 7.50 14.08 1.56
CA ASN A 105 6.96 12.72 1.69
C ASN A 105 7.25 11.88 0.44
N MET A 106 7.09 12.46 -0.75
CA MET A 106 7.37 11.75 -2.00
C MET A 106 8.86 11.43 -2.16
N ALA A 107 9.75 12.35 -1.80
CA ALA A 107 11.20 12.10 -1.83
C ALA A 107 11.62 11.04 -0.82
N ASP A 108 11.08 11.07 0.40
CA ASP A 108 11.35 10.07 1.43
C ASP A 108 10.82 8.69 1.02
N THR A 109 9.62 8.63 0.40
CA THR A 109 9.04 7.39 -0.13
C THR A 109 9.91 6.81 -1.26
N ALA A 110 10.30 7.63 -2.22
CA ALA A 110 11.14 7.19 -3.33
C ALA A 110 12.51 6.68 -2.84
N ARG A 111 13.13 7.37 -1.87
CA ARG A 111 14.39 6.95 -1.24
C ARG A 111 14.22 5.62 -0.48
N PHE A 112 13.13 5.46 0.25
CA PHE A 112 12.84 4.20 0.92
C PHE A 112 12.73 3.05 -0.08
N ILE A 113 11.95 3.21 -1.15
CA ILE A 113 11.76 2.19 -2.18
C ILE A 113 13.07 1.86 -2.89
N SER A 114 13.88 2.87 -3.25
CA SER A 114 15.19 2.65 -3.88
C SER A 114 16.20 1.94 -2.97
N SER A 115 15.99 1.97 -1.64
CA SER A 115 16.84 1.29 -0.65
C SER A 115 16.41 -0.15 -0.34
N LEU A 116 15.30 -0.63 -0.94
CA LEU A 116 14.80 -1.98 -0.70
C LEU A 116 15.75 -3.03 -1.30
N PRO A 117 15.95 -4.16 -0.62
CA PRO A 117 16.77 -5.25 -1.15
C PRO A 117 16.07 -5.94 -2.33
N GLY A 118 16.87 -6.59 -3.19
CA GLY A 118 16.37 -7.39 -4.28
C GLY A 118 15.98 -6.59 -5.52
N LYS A 119 14.98 -7.08 -6.25
CA LYS A 119 14.51 -6.44 -7.47
C LYS A 119 13.63 -5.23 -7.14
N MET A 120 13.88 -4.11 -7.84
CA MET A 120 13.02 -2.92 -7.74
C MET A 120 11.55 -3.29 -8.02
N PRO A 121 10.61 -2.96 -7.11
CA PRO A 121 9.19 -3.23 -7.34
C PRO A 121 8.62 -2.31 -8.42
N LYS A 122 7.50 -2.72 -9.00
CA LYS A 122 6.62 -1.78 -9.70
C LYS A 122 5.99 -0.85 -8.66
N VAL A 123 5.86 0.43 -9.03
CA VAL A 123 5.18 1.43 -8.19
C VAL A 123 3.99 1.98 -8.95
N GLU A 124 2.85 2.04 -8.29
CA GLU A 124 1.61 2.58 -8.84
C GLU A 124 1.12 3.75 -7.98
N PHE A 125 0.98 4.91 -8.60
CA PHE A 125 0.25 6.03 -8.03
C PHE A 125 -1.25 5.84 -8.29
N LEU A 126 -2.03 5.94 -7.22
CA LEU A 126 -3.48 5.86 -7.25
C LEU A 126 -4.04 7.25 -6.89
N PRO A 127 -4.26 8.14 -7.87
CA PRO A 127 -4.82 9.46 -7.59
C PRO A 127 -6.14 9.34 -6.85
N TYR A 128 -6.28 10.12 -5.79
CA TYR A 128 -7.49 10.11 -4.98
C TYR A 128 -8.72 10.50 -5.83
N HIS A 129 -9.80 9.79 -5.58
CA HIS A 129 -11.14 10.10 -6.08
C HIS A 129 -12.18 9.75 -5.01
N ASP A 130 -13.30 10.46 -5.00
CA ASP A 130 -14.31 10.36 -3.95
C ASP A 130 -15.34 9.22 -4.12
N ILE A 131 -15.14 8.30 -5.06
CA ILE A 131 -16.02 7.14 -5.29
C ILE A 131 -16.24 6.32 -4.01
N ALA A 132 -15.25 6.28 -3.12
CA ALA A 132 -15.36 5.58 -1.84
C ALA A 132 -16.44 6.14 -0.91
N LYS A 133 -16.85 7.41 -1.06
CA LYS A 133 -17.93 8.02 -0.27
C LYS A 133 -19.23 7.21 -0.34
N GLY A 134 -19.59 6.75 -1.53
CA GLY A 134 -20.79 5.94 -1.74
C GLY A 134 -20.73 4.58 -1.03
N LYS A 135 -19.55 3.98 -0.89
CA LYS A 135 -19.36 2.72 -0.16
C LYS A 135 -19.57 2.92 1.36
N HIS A 136 -19.01 3.98 1.92
CA HIS A 136 -19.19 4.30 3.35
C HIS A 136 -20.65 4.56 3.70
N THR A 137 -21.37 5.30 2.86
CA THR A 137 -22.81 5.54 3.03
C THR A 137 -23.61 4.23 3.07
N LYS A 138 -23.30 3.29 2.15
CA LYS A 138 -23.95 1.97 2.10
C LYS A 138 -23.67 1.09 3.32
N LEU A 139 -22.50 1.25 3.93
CA LEU A 139 -22.07 0.51 5.11
C LEU A 139 -22.46 1.19 6.43
N GLY A 140 -23.16 2.34 6.39
CA GLY A 140 -23.53 3.11 7.57
C GLY A 140 -22.34 3.70 8.33
N SER A 141 -21.18 3.82 7.69
CA SER A 141 -19.97 4.38 8.30
C SER A 141 -19.74 5.82 7.84
N ILE A 142 -19.10 6.62 8.70
CA ILE A 142 -18.76 8.01 8.38
C ILE A 142 -17.50 8.01 7.51
N TYR A 143 -17.62 8.61 6.33
CA TYR A 143 -16.47 8.87 5.47
C TYR A 143 -15.68 10.07 6.02
N ASN A 144 -14.34 9.91 6.15
CA ASN A 144 -13.46 10.97 6.63
C ASN A 144 -13.91 11.61 7.95
N PRO A 145 -14.02 10.84 9.06
CA PRO A 145 -14.58 11.33 10.34
C PRO A 145 -13.75 12.48 10.94
N ASN A 146 -12.50 12.63 10.55
CA ASN A 146 -11.58 13.66 11.05
C ASN A 146 -11.54 14.90 10.15
N ASN A 147 -12.41 15.03 9.15
CA ASN A 147 -12.43 16.13 8.19
C ASN A 147 -11.04 16.48 7.61
N VAL A 148 -10.27 15.46 7.28
CA VAL A 148 -8.97 15.63 6.63
C VAL A 148 -9.21 16.29 5.26
N PRO A 149 -8.49 17.37 4.89
CA PRO A 149 -8.64 17.99 3.58
C PRO A 149 -8.02 17.09 2.51
N MET A 150 -8.81 16.14 2.01
CA MET A 150 -8.40 15.21 0.96
C MET A 150 -8.87 15.76 -0.38
N GLU A 151 -7.92 16.12 -1.24
CA GLU A 151 -8.21 16.64 -2.56
C GLU A 151 -7.65 15.72 -3.65
N LYS A 152 -8.34 15.70 -4.78
CA LYS A 152 -7.82 15.03 -5.97
C LYS A 152 -6.58 15.79 -6.44
N PRO A 153 -5.42 15.11 -6.57
CA PRO A 153 -4.21 15.80 -7.02
C PRO A 153 -4.37 16.33 -8.45
N SER A 154 -3.88 17.55 -8.67
CA SER A 154 -3.82 18.14 -10.00
C SER A 154 -2.80 17.39 -10.87
N GLU A 155 -2.89 17.54 -12.21
CA GLU A 155 -1.89 16.97 -13.12
C GLU A 155 -0.48 17.49 -12.83
N GLU A 156 -0.35 18.74 -12.41
CA GLU A 156 0.94 19.32 -12.00
C GLU A 156 1.53 18.61 -10.80
N VAL A 157 0.72 18.35 -9.76
CA VAL A 157 1.14 17.59 -8.56
C VAL A 157 1.54 16.17 -8.96
N ILE A 158 0.74 15.49 -9.76
CA ILE A 158 1.05 14.13 -10.22
C ILE A 158 2.39 14.10 -10.97
N ASN A 159 2.57 15.01 -11.93
CA ASN A 159 3.79 15.10 -12.73
C ASN A 159 5.02 15.42 -11.85
N ARG A 160 4.88 16.26 -10.84
CA ARG A 160 5.92 16.53 -9.86
C ARG A 160 6.30 15.27 -9.09
N CYS A 161 5.32 14.52 -8.58
CA CYS A 161 5.57 13.26 -7.88
C CYS A 161 6.29 12.24 -8.78
N VAL A 162 5.88 12.08 -10.03
CA VAL A 162 6.55 11.21 -11.00
C VAL A 162 8.01 11.63 -11.22
N LYS A 163 8.29 12.93 -11.36
CA LYS A 163 9.66 13.45 -11.50
C LYS A 163 10.53 13.14 -10.28
N ILE A 164 9.99 13.31 -9.06
CA ILE A 164 10.70 13.00 -7.82
C ILE A 164 11.10 11.53 -7.79
N PHE A 165 10.18 10.62 -8.10
CA PHE A 165 10.47 9.19 -8.14
C PHE A 165 11.49 8.84 -9.19
N LYS A 166 11.36 9.37 -10.40
CA LYS A 166 12.31 9.17 -11.49
C LYS A 166 13.72 9.64 -11.11
N SER A 167 13.84 10.76 -10.39
CA SER A 167 15.13 11.28 -9.90
C SER A 167 15.80 10.35 -8.88
N ALA A 168 15.03 9.54 -8.16
CA ALA A 168 15.51 8.52 -7.23
C ALA A 168 15.75 7.14 -7.90
N GLY A 169 15.61 7.05 -9.23
CA GLY A 169 15.75 5.80 -9.98
C GLY A 169 14.56 4.86 -9.85
N VAL A 170 13.40 5.36 -9.40
CA VAL A 170 12.17 4.58 -9.25
C VAL A 170 11.17 4.99 -10.33
N GLU A 171 10.70 4.03 -11.11
CA GLU A 171 9.64 4.26 -12.10
C GLU A 171 8.27 4.06 -11.44
N ALA A 172 7.43 5.10 -11.50
CA ALA A 172 6.06 5.06 -11.00
C ALA A 172 5.06 5.24 -12.15
N ILE A 173 4.02 4.40 -12.15
CA ILE A 173 2.93 4.43 -13.13
C ILE A 173 1.70 5.06 -12.47
N VAL A 174 1.05 5.97 -13.16
CA VAL A 174 -0.23 6.57 -12.72
C VAL A 174 -1.39 5.72 -13.24
N LYS A 175 -2.30 5.33 -12.35
CA LYS A 175 -3.47 4.46 -12.65
C LYS A 175 -4.76 5.27 -12.77
#